data_9517b2aefe23456d0372624badffcde0
#
_entry.id   9517b2aefe23456d0372624badffcde0
#
_cell.length_a   1.000
_cell.length_b   1.000
_cell.length_c   1.000
_cell.angle_alpha   90.00
_cell.angle_beta   90.00
_cell.angle_gamma   90.00
#
_symmetry.space_group_name_H-M   'P 1'
#
loop_
_entity.id
_entity.type
_entity.pdbx_description
1 polymer ?
#
loop_
_entity_poly.entity_id
_entity_poly.type
_entity_poly.pdbx_seq_one_letter_code
_entity_poly.pdbx_strand_id
1 'polypeptide(L)'
;PSDYSKSIDDVLRDKKIAAVFFAYYPDLVNRYLPYILNLPKTAHICLISSRQETLDTYSKLFREFDLDFECRIKPNQGRDFSAYCIAARDIYDKYDYVCCLKDKKAPHTSYLAAESFDKQCWDSVLFSRDYVNNCLRLFYDHHSAGMIFSPPPNFGPYTALGNEMSKDRQHVLYLWKELKLQIPQEESD
;
A
#
# COMPACT_ATOMS: atom_id res chain seq x y z
N PRO A 1 14.93 -22.68 -3.46
CA PRO A 1 16.04 -21.74 -3.54
C PRO A 1 15.74 -20.73 -4.62
N SER A 2 15.80 -19.43 -4.25
CA SER A 2 15.55 -18.34 -5.19
C SER A 2 16.59 -18.41 -6.32
N ASP A 3 16.13 -18.34 -7.57
CA ASP A 3 17.02 -18.30 -8.73
C ASP A 3 17.56 -16.86 -8.90
N TYR A 4 18.64 -16.53 -8.19
CA TYR A 4 19.33 -15.25 -8.30
C TYR A 4 20.12 -15.08 -9.61
N SER A 5 20.07 -16.03 -10.54
CA SER A 5 20.76 -15.94 -11.82
C SER A 5 20.11 -14.92 -12.77
N LYS A 6 18.82 -14.64 -12.62
CA LYS A 6 18.09 -13.64 -13.42
C LYS A 6 18.23 -12.24 -12.84
N SER A 7 18.47 -11.25 -13.69
CA SER A 7 18.42 -9.85 -13.29
C SER A 7 17.00 -9.45 -12.90
N ILE A 8 16.85 -8.38 -12.09
CA ILE A 8 15.51 -7.84 -11.77
C ILE A 8 14.79 -7.35 -13.04
N ASP A 9 15.52 -6.81 -13.99
CA ASP A 9 14.95 -6.35 -15.27
C ASP A 9 14.39 -7.51 -16.09
N ASP A 10 15.03 -8.69 -16.03
CA ASP A 10 14.50 -9.90 -16.66
C ASP A 10 13.23 -10.41 -15.97
N VAL A 11 13.18 -10.33 -14.65
CA VAL A 11 12.03 -10.72 -13.83
C VAL A 11 10.81 -9.83 -14.11
N LEU A 12 11.05 -8.54 -14.35
CA LEU A 12 9.99 -7.53 -14.50
C LEU A 12 9.69 -7.19 -15.97
N ARG A 13 10.41 -7.77 -16.94
CA ARG A 13 10.34 -7.40 -18.37
C ARG A 13 8.92 -7.29 -18.92
N ASP A 14 8.06 -8.25 -18.58
CA ASP A 14 6.68 -8.33 -19.07
C ASP A 14 5.66 -8.04 -17.98
N LYS A 15 6.10 -7.46 -16.86
CA LYS A 15 5.25 -7.18 -15.70
C LYS A 15 4.81 -5.73 -15.66
N LYS A 16 3.51 -5.54 -15.51
CA LYS A 16 2.90 -4.24 -15.28
C LYS A 16 2.75 -3.98 -13.80
N ILE A 17 3.29 -2.87 -13.33
CA ILE A 17 3.32 -2.49 -11.92
C ILE A 17 2.53 -1.20 -11.74
N ALA A 18 1.68 -1.16 -10.73
CA ALA A 18 1.00 0.06 -10.32
C ALA A 18 1.14 0.33 -8.82
N ALA A 19 0.97 1.58 -8.45
CA ALA A 19 0.73 1.99 -7.07
C ALA A 19 -0.62 2.69 -6.99
N VAL A 20 -1.47 2.28 -6.06
CA VAL A 20 -2.69 2.99 -5.71
C VAL A 20 -2.43 3.77 -4.45
N PHE A 21 -2.32 5.08 -4.57
CA PHE A 21 -1.98 5.96 -3.46
C PHE A 21 -3.17 6.84 -3.07
N PHE A 22 -3.77 6.57 -1.90
CA PHE A 22 -4.77 7.44 -1.30
C PHE A 22 -4.08 8.51 -0.46
N ALA A 23 -4.05 9.74 -0.95
CA ALA A 23 -3.48 10.91 -0.28
C ALA A 23 -4.59 11.86 0.19
N TYR A 24 -4.56 12.25 1.46
CA TYR A 24 -5.51 13.17 2.05
C TYR A 24 -4.86 14.49 2.49
N TYR A 25 -3.58 14.47 2.86
CA TYR A 25 -2.86 15.58 3.47
C TYR A 25 -1.84 16.18 2.50
N PRO A 26 -2.07 17.39 1.96
CA PRO A 26 -1.18 18.00 0.98
C PRO A 26 0.20 18.34 1.58
N ASP A 27 0.26 18.63 2.87
CA ASP A 27 1.50 18.97 3.59
C ASP A 27 2.43 17.78 3.85
N LEU A 28 1.99 16.55 3.59
CA LEU A 28 2.80 15.34 3.75
C LEU A 28 3.53 14.92 2.46
N VAL A 29 3.37 15.63 1.37
CA VAL A 29 3.94 15.25 0.08
C VAL A 29 5.46 15.05 0.14
N ASN A 30 6.20 15.96 0.79
CA ASN A 30 7.66 15.89 0.91
C ASN A 30 8.12 14.70 1.77
N ARG A 31 7.26 14.18 2.64
CA ARG A 31 7.52 13.01 3.47
C ARG A 31 7.45 11.73 2.65
N TYR A 32 6.46 11.61 1.76
CA TYR A 32 6.20 10.36 1.05
C TYR A 32 6.84 10.29 -0.35
N LEU A 33 7.13 11.42 -0.95
CA LEU A 33 7.78 11.46 -2.26
C LEU A 33 9.08 10.64 -2.33
N PRO A 34 10.01 10.68 -1.34
CA PRO A 34 11.22 9.85 -1.37
C PRO A 34 10.92 8.34 -1.44
N TYR A 35 9.86 7.88 -0.79
CA TYR A 35 9.42 6.48 -0.87
C TYR A 35 8.86 6.14 -2.25
N ILE A 36 7.99 7.00 -2.79
CA ILE A 36 7.37 6.82 -4.09
C ILE A 36 8.43 6.73 -5.20
N LEU A 37 9.51 7.49 -5.10
CA LEU A 37 10.64 7.46 -6.03
C LEU A 37 11.43 6.14 -6.00
N ASN A 38 11.20 5.27 -5.03
CA ASN A 38 11.77 3.92 -4.98
C ASN A 38 11.00 2.90 -5.83
N LEU A 39 9.79 3.23 -6.28
CA LEU A 39 9.05 2.40 -7.23
C LEU A 39 9.84 2.24 -8.54
N PRO A 40 9.67 1.12 -9.27
CA PRO A 40 10.21 1.01 -10.62
C PRO A 40 9.76 2.19 -11.49
N LYS A 41 10.64 2.68 -12.36
CA LYS A 41 10.31 3.80 -13.26
C LYS A 41 9.12 3.54 -14.19
N THR A 42 8.83 2.27 -14.44
CA THR A 42 7.70 1.80 -15.26
C THR A 42 6.41 1.68 -14.47
N ALA A 43 6.43 1.97 -13.16
CA ALA A 43 5.23 1.85 -12.33
C ALA A 43 4.28 3.02 -12.60
N HIS A 44 3.02 2.68 -12.84
CA HIS A 44 1.93 3.66 -12.95
C HIS A 44 1.38 4.02 -11.57
N ILE A 45 1.14 5.29 -11.29
CA ILE A 45 0.62 5.76 -10.01
C ILE A 45 -0.83 6.23 -10.17
N CYS A 46 -1.78 5.51 -9.60
CA CYS A 46 -3.15 5.97 -9.46
C CYS A 46 -3.27 6.77 -8.15
N LEU A 47 -3.13 8.10 -8.26
CA LEU A 47 -3.26 9.03 -7.14
C LEU A 47 -4.72 9.34 -6.89
N ILE A 48 -5.21 8.99 -5.72
CA ILE A 48 -6.61 9.16 -5.31
C ILE A 48 -6.68 10.09 -4.11
N SER A 49 -7.59 11.05 -4.14
CA SER A 49 -7.87 11.92 -2.99
C SER A 49 -9.36 12.28 -2.91
N SER A 50 -9.77 12.74 -1.75
CA SER A 50 -11.06 13.42 -1.58
C SER A 50 -10.93 14.95 -1.60
N ARG A 51 -9.72 15.47 -1.85
CA ARG A 51 -9.41 16.91 -1.84
C ARG A 51 -8.64 17.28 -3.09
N GLN A 52 -9.17 18.24 -3.84
CA GLN A 52 -8.52 18.72 -5.07
C GLN A 52 -7.13 19.31 -4.79
N GLU A 53 -7.00 20.12 -3.74
CA GLU A 53 -5.72 20.69 -3.27
C GLU A 53 -4.63 19.63 -3.10
N THR A 54 -4.99 18.46 -2.56
CA THR A 54 -4.03 17.35 -2.38
C THR A 54 -3.60 16.78 -3.72
N LEU A 55 -4.54 16.55 -4.63
CA LEU A 55 -4.22 16.10 -6.00
C LEU A 55 -3.30 17.09 -6.72
N ASP A 56 -3.61 18.38 -6.63
CA ASP A 56 -2.81 19.43 -7.29
C ASP A 56 -1.38 19.47 -6.74
N THR A 57 -1.23 19.37 -5.41
CA THR A 57 0.07 19.39 -4.73
C THR A 57 0.95 18.20 -5.14
N TYR A 58 0.39 16.98 -5.08
CA TYR A 58 1.14 15.77 -5.47
C TYR A 58 1.41 15.75 -6.97
N SER A 59 0.43 16.12 -7.80
CA SER A 59 0.58 16.12 -9.26
C SER A 59 1.67 17.04 -9.74
N LYS A 60 1.84 18.21 -9.09
CA LYS A 60 2.93 19.13 -9.41
C LYS A 60 4.29 18.45 -9.26
N LEU A 61 4.52 17.83 -8.11
CA LEU A 61 5.79 17.14 -7.84
C LEU A 61 5.96 15.89 -8.72
N PHE A 62 4.91 15.12 -8.97
CA PHE A 62 4.99 13.94 -9.82
C PHE A 62 5.40 14.29 -11.25
N ARG A 63 4.95 15.46 -11.79
CA ARG A 63 5.42 15.97 -13.08
C ARG A 63 6.88 16.42 -13.03
N GLU A 64 7.32 17.07 -11.94
CA GLU A 64 8.72 17.50 -11.77
C GLU A 64 9.70 16.30 -11.77
N PHE A 65 9.25 15.13 -11.30
CA PHE A 65 10.04 13.89 -11.27
C PHE A 65 9.75 12.93 -12.44
N ASP A 66 8.99 13.37 -13.45
CA ASP A 66 8.64 12.59 -14.64
C ASP A 66 8.03 11.21 -14.30
N LEU A 67 7.13 11.19 -13.33
CA LEU A 67 6.40 9.97 -12.93
C LEU A 67 5.20 9.76 -13.84
N ASP A 68 4.91 8.49 -14.17
CA ASP A 68 3.66 8.10 -14.84
C ASP A 68 2.53 8.02 -13.83
N PHE A 69 1.50 8.86 -13.98
CA PHE A 69 0.39 8.91 -13.02
C PHE A 69 -0.93 9.37 -13.62
N GLU A 70 -2.00 8.98 -12.96
CA GLU A 70 -3.34 9.55 -13.12
C GLU A 70 -3.89 10.03 -11.78
N CYS A 71 -4.87 10.93 -11.82
CA CYS A 71 -5.54 11.47 -10.64
C CYS A 71 -7.01 11.09 -10.62
N ARG A 72 -7.52 10.68 -9.46
CA ARG A 72 -8.93 10.39 -9.23
C ARG A 72 -9.44 11.11 -7.99
N ILE A 73 -10.54 11.84 -8.11
CA ILE A 73 -11.24 12.42 -6.98
C ILE A 73 -12.37 11.47 -6.53
N LYS A 74 -12.53 11.30 -5.23
CA LYS A 74 -13.62 10.49 -4.65
C LYS A 74 -14.15 11.12 -3.37
N PRO A 75 -15.39 10.87 -2.96
CA PRO A 75 -15.87 11.23 -1.63
C PRO A 75 -15.03 10.58 -0.53
N ASN A 76 -14.90 11.23 0.64
CA ASN A 76 -14.11 10.69 1.77
C ASN A 76 -14.81 9.52 2.52
N GLN A 77 -15.87 8.97 1.96
CA GLN A 77 -16.51 7.78 2.52
C GLN A 77 -15.64 6.54 2.32
N GLY A 78 -15.48 5.74 3.37
CA GLY A 78 -14.66 4.52 3.35
C GLY A 78 -13.15 4.78 3.23
N ARG A 79 -12.70 6.03 3.32
CA ARG A 79 -11.29 6.46 3.35
C ARG A 79 -10.43 5.75 2.29
N ASP A 80 -9.27 5.22 2.71
CA ASP A 80 -8.33 4.43 1.92
C ASP A 80 -8.93 3.12 1.41
N PHE A 81 -9.75 2.44 2.20
CA PHE A 81 -10.33 1.17 1.80
C PHE A 81 -11.22 1.30 0.56
N SER A 82 -12.06 2.33 0.51
CA SER A 82 -12.88 2.57 -0.69
C SER A 82 -12.07 3.11 -1.87
N ALA A 83 -10.90 3.73 -1.62
CA ALA A 83 -9.99 4.09 -2.69
C ALA A 83 -9.45 2.82 -3.36
N TYR A 84 -9.02 1.84 -2.58
CA TYR A 84 -8.49 0.58 -3.09
C TYR A 84 -9.58 -0.28 -3.74
N CYS A 85 -10.67 -0.56 -3.03
CA CYS A 85 -11.65 -1.56 -3.47
C CYS A 85 -12.62 -1.05 -4.53
N ILE A 86 -12.86 0.28 -4.60
CA ILE A 86 -13.88 0.86 -5.49
C ILE A 86 -13.25 1.78 -6.52
N ALA A 87 -12.56 2.84 -6.08
CA ALA A 87 -12.07 3.87 -6.98
C ALA A 87 -10.91 3.39 -7.88
N ALA A 88 -10.15 2.39 -7.43
CA ALA A 88 -9.02 1.80 -8.18
C ALA A 88 -9.33 0.38 -8.69
N ARG A 89 -10.59 -0.07 -8.70
CA ARG A 89 -10.92 -1.46 -9.04
C ARG A 89 -10.35 -1.90 -10.39
N ASP A 90 -10.41 -1.04 -11.39
CA ASP A 90 -9.92 -1.31 -12.74
C ASP A 90 -8.39 -1.43 -12.83
N ILE A 91 -7.64 -0.95 -11.82
CA ILE A 91 -6.18 -1.09 -11.76
C ILE A 91 -5.80 -2.56 -11.57
N TYR A 92 -6.51 -3.30 -10.73
CA TYR A 92 -6.21 -4.70 -10.45
C TYR A 92 -6.38 -5.63 -11.67
N ASP A 93 -7.22 -5.24 -12.61
CA ASP A 93 -7.42 -6.01 -13.84
C ASP A 93 -6.34 -5.73 -14.90
N LYS A 94 -5.58 -4.64 -14.76
CA LYS A 94 -4.63 -4.15 -15.76
C LYS A 94 -3.17 -4.39 -15.40
N TYR A 95 -2.87 -4.59 -14.10
CA TYR A 95 -1.51 -4.65 -13.58
C TYR A 95 -1.27 -5.96 -12.83
N ASP A 96 -0.06 -6.52 -13.00
CA ASP A 96 0.35 -7.78 -12.35
C ASP A 96 0.65 -7.58 -10.86
N TYR A 97 1.25 -6.43 -10.51
CA TYR A 97 1.60 -6.07 -9.13
C TYR A 97 1.02 -4.71 -8.78
N VAL A 98 0.34 -4.62 -7.65
CA VAL A 98 -0.26 -3.39 -7.17
C VAL A 98 0.19 -3.09 -5.75
N CYS A 99 0.81 -1.92 -5.55
CA CYS A 99 1.20 -1.40 -4.25
C CYS A 99 0.13 -0.47 -3.71
N CYS A 100 -0.53 -0.81 -2.60
CA CYS A 100 -1.54 0.03 -1.96
C CYS A 100 -0.92 0.90 -0.88
N LEU A 101 -1.01 2.22 -1.02
CA LEU A 101 -0.37 3.22 -0.19
C LEU A 101 -1.36 4.24 0.36
N LYS A 102 -1.10 4.75 1.55
CA LYS A 102 -1.86 5.87 2.11
C LYS A 102 -0.99 6.79 2.93
N ASP A 103 -1.33 8.07 2.95
CA ASP A 103 -0.80 9.00 3.93
C ASP A 103 -1.54 8.88 5.28
N LYS A 104 -0.90 9.30 6.37
CA LYS A 104 -1.48 9.20 7.70
C LYS A 104 -1.04 10.33 8.61
N LYS A 105 -2.04 10.95 9.27
CA LYS A 105 -1.88 11.70 10.53
C LYS A 105 -2.72 11.03 11.60
N ALA A 106 -2.19 10.89 12.80
CA ALA A 106 -2.89 10.29 13.92
C ALA A 106 -2.97 11.29 15.10
N PRO A 107 -3.86 12.30 15.01
CA PRO A 107 -3.94 13.38 16.01
C PRO A 107 -4.36 12.91 17.41
N HIS A 108 -4.91 11.70 17.50
CA HIS A 108 -5.40 11.11 18.77
C HIS A 108 -4.38 10.21 19.47
N THR A 109 -3.18 10.03 18.89
CA THR A 109 -2.08 9.25 19.46
C THR A 109 -0.88 10.14 19.74
N SER A 110 0.05 9.70 20.60
CA SER A 110 1.30 10.43 20.76
C SER A 110 1.98 10.59 19.39
N TYR A 111 2.52 11.75 19.13
CA TYR A 111 3.20 12.05 17.85
C TYR A 111 4.25 10.98 17.47
N LEU A 112 5.08 10.60 18.46
CA LEU A 112 6.12 9.59 18.27
C LEU A 112 5.57 8.22 17.89
N ALA A 113 4.48 7.78 18.52
CA ALA A 113 3.87 6.49 18.19
C ALA A 113 3.24 6.50 16.80
N ALA A 114 2.57 7.60 16.45
CA ALA A 114 1.97 7.76 15.13
C ALA A 114 3.02 7.80 14.01
N GLU A 115 4.09 8.57 14.22
CA GLU A 115 5.16 8.75 13.25
C GLU A 115 5.96 7.46 13.05
N SER A 116 6.30 6.77 14.14
CA SER A 116 7.05 5.52 14.06
C SER A 116 6.24 4.41 13.40
N PHE A 117 4.94 4.32 13.65
CA PHE A 117 4.07 3.37 12.98
C PHE A 117 3.95 3.67 11.47
N ASP A 118 3.72 4.93 11.12
CA ASP A 118 3.64 5.34 9.72
C ASP A 118 4.95 5.06 8.99
N LYS A 119 6.09 5.43 9.60
CA LYS A 119 7.42 5.14 9.06
C LYS A 119 7.63 3.63 8.87
N GLN A 120 7.28 2.80 9.84
CA GLN A 120 7.39 1.36 9.75
C GLN A 120 6.57 0.81 8.56
N CYS A 121 5.34 1.30 8.36
CA CYS A 121 4.52 0.86 7.23
C CYS A 121 5.18 1.17 5.89
N TRP A 122 5.71 2.39 5.71
CA TRP A 122 6.36 2.80 4.48
C TRP A 122 7.72 2.11 4.26
N ASP A 123 8.53 2.00 5.31
CA ASP A 123 9.81 1.28 5.25
C ASP A 123 9.61 -0.21 4.89
N SER A 124 8.55 -0.83 5.39
CA SER A 124 8.26 -2.24 5.11
C SER A 124 7.81 -2.52 3.68
N VAL A 125 7.56 -1.50 2.88
CA VAL A 125 7.07 -1.65 1.49
C VAL A 125 7.98 -0.93 0.49
N LEU A 126 8.43 0.29 0.79
CA LEU A 126 9.13 1.17 -0.14
C LEU A 126 10.44 1.75 0.42
N PHE A 127 11.14 1.07 1.31
CA PHE A 127 12.34 1.57 1.99
C PHE A 127 13.42 2.07 1.03
N SER A 128 13.72 1.29 0.01
CA SER A 128 14.70 1.62 -1.04
C SER A 128 14.34 0.91 -2.34
N ARG A 129 14.94 1.33 -3.45
CA ARG A 129 14.75 0.66 -4.74
C ARG A 129 15.12 -0.82 -4.68
N ASP A 130 16.25 -1.15 -4.04
CA ASP A 130 16.68 -2.55 -3.92
C ASP A 130 15.71 -3.37 -3.05
N TYR A 131 15.14 -2.75 -2.02
CA TYR A 131 14.11 -3.38 -1.20
C TYR A 131 12.85 -3.69 -2.00
N VAL A 132 12.37 -2.72 -2.78
CA VAL A 132 11.21 -2.91 -3.69
C VAL A 132 11.49 -4.01 -4.70
N ASN A 133 12.68 -4.02 -5.29
CA ASN A 133 13.10 -5.07 -6.23
C ASN A 133 13.09 -6.45 -5.57
N ASN A 134 13.54 -6.56 -4.32
CA ASN A 134 13.50 -7.82 -3.57
C ASN A 134 12.07 -8.27 -3.27
N CYS A 135 11.15 -7.34 -2.93
CA CYS A 135 9.73 -7.66 -2.75
C CYS A 135 9.10 -8.19 -4.06
N LEU A 136 9.40 -7.54 -5.18
CA LEU A 136 8.90 -7.99 -6.50
C LEU A 136 9.47 -9.35 -6.88
N ARG A 137 10.77 -9.58 -6.61
CA ARG A 137 11.42 -10.89 -6.82
C ARG A 137 10.78 -11.98 -5.96
N LEU A 138 10.38 -11.67 -4.73
CA LEU A 138 9.71 -12.63 -3.86
C LEU A 138 8.42 -13.17 -4.49
N PHE A 139 7.61 -12.31 -5.12
CA PHE A 139 6.42 -12.77 -5.86
C PHE A 139 6.77 -13.62 -7.07
N TYR A 140 7.87 -13.32 -7.74
CA TYR A 140 8.36 -14.12 -8.88
C TYR A 140 8.83 -15.51 -8.43
N ASP A 141 9.59 -15.58 -7.34
CA ASP A 141 10.15 -16.83 -6.83
C ASP A 141 9.12 -17.70 -6.08
N HIS A 142 8.08 -17.07 -5.53
CA HIS A 142 7.04 -17.71 -4.72
C HIS A 142 5.65 -17.44 -5.28
N HIS A 143 5.24 -18.20 -6.27
CA HIS A 143 3.95 -18.05 -6.97
C HIS A 143 2.72 -18.21 -6.05
N SER A 144 2.87 -18.79 -4.86
CA SER A 144 1.83 -18.86 -3.84
C SER A 144 1.73 -17.61 -2.98
N ALA A 145 2.70 -16.70 -3.04
CA ALA A 145 2.66 -15.43 -2.31
C ALA A 145 1.66 -14.48 -2.99
N GLY A 146 0.52 -14.24 -2.35
CA GLY A 146 -0.50 -13.33 -2.87
C GLY A 146 -0.38 -11.91 -2.35
N MET A 147 0.32 -11.69 -1.22
CA MET A 147 0.42 -10.38 -0.58
C MET A 147 1.68 -10.25 0.26
N ILE A 148 2.25 -9.04 0.26
CA ILE A 148 3.29 -8.60 1.21
C ILE A 148 2.75 -7.37 1.93
N PHE A 149 2.85 -7.33 3.23
CA PHE A 149 2.40 -6.21 4.04
C PHE A 149 3.34 -5.94 5.23
N SER A 150 3.22 -4.75 5.80
CA SER A 150 3.98 -4.38 6.99
C SER A 150 3.63 -5.30 8.17
N PRO A 151 4.64 -5.76 8.93
CA PRO A 151 4.37 -6.50 10.16
C PRO A 151 3.63 -5.62 11.18
N PRO A 152 2.95 -6.22 12.16
CA PRO A 152 2.36 -5.48 13.27
C PRO A 152 3.40 -4.59 13.96
N PRO A 153 3.00 -3.42 14.48
CA PRO A 153 3.94 -2.51 15.15
C PRO A 153 4.52 -3.13 16.42
N ASN A 154 5.83 -2.99 16.60
CA ASN A 154 6.58 -3.60 17.70
C ASN A 154 6.67 -2.71 18.94
N PHE A 155 6.09 -1.52 18.92
CA PHE A 155 6.25 -0.53 20.00
C PHE A 155 5.04 0.42 20.09
N GLY A 156 4.96 1.14 21.21
CA GLY A 156 3.87 2.07 21.49
C GLY A 156 2.55 1.40 21.88
N PRO A 157 1.45 2.12 21.85
CA PRO A 157 0.14 1.61 22.29
C PRO A 157 -0.40 0.47 21.42
N TYR A 158 0.18 0.25 20.24
CA TYR A 158 -0.22 -0.83 19.33
C TYR A 158 0.41 -2.19 19.67
N THR A 159 1.49 -2.21 20.45
CA THR A 159 2.13 -3.47 20.88
C THR A 159 1.36 -4.22 21.97
N ALA A 160 0.48 -3.52 22.70
CA ALA A 160 -0.34 -4.11 23.74
C ALA A 160 -1.57 -4.85 23.19
N LEU A 161 -1.82 -4.77 21.90
CA LEU A 161 -2.97 -5.38 21.25
C LEU A 161 -2.60 -6.78 20.75
N GLY A 162 -2.42 -7.72 21.67
CA GLY A 162 -2.21 -9.14 21.36
C GLY A 162 -3.37 -9.82 20.61
N ASN A 163 -4.31 -9.03 20.10
CA ASN A 163 -5.43 -9.50 19.29
C ASN A 163 -5.86 -8.41 18.31
N GLU A 164 -5.24 -8.37 17.17
CA GLU A 164 -5.40 -7.34 16.13
C GLU A 164 -6.83 -7.24 15.59
N MET A 165 -7.60 -8.31 15.67
CA MET A 165 -8.99 -8.38 15.22
C MET A 165 -10.02 -8.29 16.35
N SER A 166 -9.62 -8.01 17.59
CA SER A 166 -10.49 -8.14 18.77
C SER A 166 -11.80 -7.35 18.71
N LYS A 167 -11.79 -6.14 18.15
CA LYS A 167 -12.98 -5.30 18.02
C LYS A 167 -13.78 -5.55 16.76
N ASP A 168 -13.12 -5.97 15.70
CA ASP A 168 -13.73 -6.11 14.36
C ASP A 168 -13.98 -7.56 13.97
N ARG A 169 -13.51 -8.53 14.76
CA ARG A 169 -13.62 -9.96 14.44
C ARG A 169 -15.05 -10.40 14.09
N GLN A 170 -16.03 -9.96 14.87
CA GLN A 170 -17.43 -10.33 14.61
C GLN A 170 -17.94 -9.75 13.28
N HIS A 171 -17.55 -8.51 12.95
CA HIS A 171 -17.90 -7.90 11.68
C HIS A 171 -17.21 -8.59 10.51
N VAL A 172 -15.94 -8.98 10.68
CA VAL A 172 -15.20 -9.74 9.65
C VAL A 172 -15.85 -11.10 9.41
N LEU A 173 -16.17 -11.84 10.45
CA LEU A 173 -16.84 -13.13 10.34
C LEU A 173 -18.23 -13.01 9.72
N TYR A 174 -18.99 -11.98 10.06
CA TYR A 174 -20.28 -11.68 9.45
C TYR A 174 -20.13 -11.43 7.95
N LEU A 175 -19.24 -10.52 7.55
CA LEU A 175 -18.98 -10.22 6.14
C LEU A 175 -18.48 -11.44 5.37
N TRP A 176 -17.63 -12.23 5.99
CA TRP A 176 -17.11 -13.47 5.42
C TRP A 176 -18.24 -14.44 5.04
N LYS A 177 -19.17 -14.62 5.98
CA LYS A 177 -20.36 -15.46 5.76
C LYS A 177 -21.28 -14.89 4.66
N GLU A 178 -21.56 -13.58 4.71
CA GLU A 178 -22.40 -12.92 3.72
C GLU A 178 -21.81 -12.97 2.30
N LEU A 179 -20.51 -12.80 2.19
CA LEU A 179 -19.79 -12.85 0.92
C LEU A 179 -19.50 -14.27 0.43
N LYS A 180 -19.86 -15.29 1.21
CA LYS A 180 -19.64 -16.73 0.92
C LYS A 180 -18.17 -17.00 0.54
N LEU A 181 -17.22 -16.40 1.23
CA LEU A 181 -15.81 -16.58 0.96
C LEU A 181 -15.37 -17.99 1.36
N GLN A 182 -14.76 -18.72 0.44
CA GLN A 182 -14.21 -20.06 0.67
C GLN A 182 -12.75 -19.98 1.11
N ILE A 183 -12.48 -19.30 2.20
CA ILE A 183 -11.14 -19.27 2.78
C ILE A 183 -11.12 -20.23 3.96
N PRO A 184 -10.14 -21.15 4.06
CA PRO A 184 -10.03 -22.04 5.19
C PRO A 184 -9.93 -21.21 6.48
N GLN A 185 -10.80 -21.46 7.44
CA GLN A 185 -10.59 -20.99 8.80
C GLN A 185 -9.44 -21.82 9.38
N GLU A 186 -8.26 -21.24 9.49
CA GLU A 186 -7.32 -21.70 10.48
C GLU A 186 -7.93 -21.33 11.83
N GLU A 187 -8.39 -22.31 12.56
CA GLU A 187 -8.76 -22.16 13.96
C GLU A 187 -7.49 -21.75 14.69
N SER A 188 -7.32 -20.48 14.93
CA SER A 188 -6.36 -20.02 15.92
C SER A 188 -6.97 -20.28 17.29
N ASP A 189 -6.56 -21.35 17.94
CA ASP A 189 -6.73 -21.56 19.37
C ASP A 189 -6.10 -20.40 20.18
#